data_807de59c63eb6203f08d873e1da89fda
#
_entry.id   807de59c63eb6203f08d873e1da89fda
#
_cell.length_a   1.000
_cell.length_b   1.000
_cell.length_c   1.000
_cell.angle_alpha   90.00
_cell.angle_beta   90.00
_cell.angle_gamma   90.00
#
_symmetry.space_group_name_H-M   'P 1'
#
loop_
_entity.id
_entity.type
_entity.pdbx_description
1 polymer ?
#
loop_
_entity_poly.entity_id
_entity_poly.type
_entity_poly.pdbx_seq_one_letter_code
_entity_poly.pdbx_strand_id
1 'polypeptide(L)'
;MYKIRKASKLAEKVFLMDIEAPRVAKHCKPGQFVIVKIGKEGERIPLTICDYDREEGIITIVFQIVGLSTEKMACLKEGDYFQDVAGPLGCASELIDIDIEKLKNMKLLFVGGGVGAAPVYPQVKWMKEHGVNVDVIIGARSKDYIILEDQMKAAAGNYYPCTDDGSYGHAGMVTSKIEELAVAGNQYDVCVAIGPMIMMKFVCLLTKKLGIKTIVSMNPIMVDGTGMCGACRLQVGNEVKFACVDGPEFDGHLVDFDQAMKRQAMYKTEEGRAMLRWQEGATHHGGCGQCGGDE
;
A
#
# COMPACT_ATOMS: atom_id res chain seq x y z
N MET A 1 -16.43 -17.50 -2.29
CA MET A 1 -14.98 -17.79 -2.27
C MET A 1 -14.35 -17.19 -3.52
N TYR A 2 -13.13 -16.66 -3.42
CA TYR A 2 -12.44 -15.90 -4.45
C TYR A 2 -11.15 -16.63 -4.80
N LYS A 3 -11.05 -17.13 -6.03
CA LYS A 3 -9.93 -17.97 -6.47
C LYS A 3 -8.66 -17.16 -6.68
N ILE A 4 -7.52 -17.69 -6.22
CA ILE A 4 -6.21 -17.17 -6.51
C ILE A 4 -5.76 -17.70 -7.87
N ARG A 5 -5.55 -16.80 -8.83
CA ARG A 5 -5.13 -17.12 -10.21
C ARG A 5 -3.62 -17.15 -10.36
N LYS A 6 -2.93 -16.43 -9.49
CA LYS A 6 -1.47 -16.36 -9.43
C LYS A 6 -1.04 -16.04 -8.01
N ALA A 7 0.02 -16.67 -7.56
CA ALA A 7 0.72 -16.32 -6.32
C ALA A 7 2.21 -16.30 -6.61
N SER A 8 2.88 -15.20 -6.29
CA SER A 8 4.32 -15.04 -6.54
C SER A 8 4.99 -14.25 -5.43
N LYS A 9 6.24 -14.59 -5.15
CA LYS A 9 7.10 -13.86 -4.22
C LYS A 9 7.84 -12.76 -4.99
N LEU A 10 7.69 -11.51 -4.56
CA LEU A 10 8.38 -10.35 -5.17
C LEU A 10 9.72 -10.04 -4.51
N ALA A 11 9.77 -10.19 -3.18
CA ALA A 11 10.96 -9.97 -2.37
C ALA A 11 10.91 -10.85 -1.11
N GLU A 12 11.91 -10.81 -0.26
CA GLU A 12 11.82 -11.48 1.03
C GLU A 12 10.61 -10.96 1.82
N LYS A 13 9.71 -11.89 2.21
CA LYS A 13 8.46 -11.60 2.91
C LYS A 13 7.47 -10.69 2.17
N VAL A 14 7.63 -10.47 0.85
CA VAL A 14 6.68 -9.69 0.04
C VAL A 14 6.11 -10.56 -1.06
N PHE A 15 4.78 -10.60 -1.15
CA PHE A 15 4.03 -11.47 -2.04
C PHE A 15 3.04 -10.67 -2.88
N LEU A 16 2.79 -11.18 -4.09
CA LEU A 16 1.76 -10.70 -5.00
C LEU A 16 0.77 -11.84 -5.26
N MET A 17 -0.51 -11.50 -5.24
CA MET A 17 -1.58 -12.42 -5.62
C MET A 17 -2.58 -11.77 -6.57
N ASP A 18 -2.90 -12.48 -7.65
CA ASP A 18 -4.00 -12.15 -8.55
C ASP A 18 -5.24 -12.94 -8.12
N ILE A 19 -6.34 -12.23 -7.86
CA ILE A 19 -7.56 -12.78 -7.29
C ILE A 19 -8.71 -12.57 -8.26
N GLU A 20 -9.46 -13.62 -8.52
CA GLU A 20 -10.69 -13.58 -9.31
C GLU A 20 -11.80 -12.89 -8.49
N ALA A 21 -12.04 -11.61 -8.79
CA ALA A 21 -13.02 -10.77 -8.11
C ALA A 21 -13.70 -9.81 -9.11
N PRO A 22 -14.53 -10.32 -10.05
CA PRO A 22 -14.99 -9.56 -11.20
C PRO A 22 -15.83 -8.33 -10.83
N ARG A 23 -16.59 -8.38 -9.74
CA ARG A 23 -17.35 -7.21 -9.27
C ARG A 23 -16.44 -6.11 -8.76
N VAL A 24 -15.36 -6.48 -8.06
CA VAL A 24 -14.36 -5.51 -7.57
C VAL A 24 -13.58 -4.94 -8.75
N ALA A 25 -13.04 -5.78 -9.62
CA ALA A 25 -12.25 -5.39 -10.78
C ALA A 25 -13.01 -4.41 -11.70
N LYS A 26 -14.31 -4.65 -11.90
CA LYS A 26 -15.17 -3.80 -12.74
C LYS A 26 -15.31 -2.38 -12.20
N HIS A 27 -15.36 -2.20 -10.88
CA HIS A 27 -15.73 -0.93 -10.24
C HIS A 27 -14.61 -0.23 -9.51
N CYS A 28 -13.47 -0.90 -9.26
CA CYS A 28 -12.37 -0.29 -8.53
C CYS A 28 -11.69 0.84 -9.32
N LYS A 29 -11.15 1.77 -8.54
CA LYS A 29 -10.40 2.93 -9.01
C LYS A 29 -9.07 3.03 -8.26
N PRO A 30 -8.05 3.70 -8.81
CA PRO A 30 -6.79 3.95 -8.10
C PRO A 30 -7.01 4.58 -6.72
N GLY A 31 -6.24 4.14 -5.72
CA GLY A 31 -6.35 4.59 -4.32
C GLY A 31 -7.28 3.74 -3.46
N GLN A 32 -8.16 2.94 -4.04
CA GLN A 32 -9.07 2.06 -3.30
C GLN A 32 -8.41 0.76 -2.85
N PHE A 33 -9.03 0.09 -1.89
CA PHE A 33 -8.55 -1.14 -1.27
C PHE A 33 -9.66 -2.20 -1.17
N VAL A 34 -9.26 -3.39 -0.79
CA VAL A 34 -10.17 -4.49 -0.41
C VAL A 34 -9.85 -4.95 1.00
N ILE A 35 -10.83 -5.57 1.66
CA ILE A 35 -10.59 -6.37 2.85
C ILE A 35 -10.71 -7.84 2.45
N VAL A 36 -9.63 -8.59 2.68
CA VAL A 36 -9.58 -10.03 2.42
C VAL A 36 -9.70 -10.83 3.71
N LYS A 37 -10.24 -12.04 3.62
CA LYS A 37 -10.36 -12.99 4.72
C LYS A 37 -10.02 -14.39 4.22
N ILE A 38 -9.06 -15.08 4.88
CA ILE A 38 -8.56 -16.39 4.43
C ILE A 38 -9.58 -17.50 4.66
N GLY A 39 -10.13 -17.58 5.86
CA GLY A 39 -11.06 -18.65 6.26
C GLY A 39 -12.10 -18.15 7.26
N LYS A 40 -12.97 -19.04 7.75
CA LYS A 40 -14.07 -18.66 8.66
C LYS A 40 -13.57 -17.93 9.91
N GLU A 41 -12.49 -18.40 10.52
CA GLU A 41 -11.84 -17.83 11.70
C GLU A 41 -10.74 -16.79 11.37
N GLY A 42 -10.52 -16.52 10.07
CA GLY A 42 -9.47 -15.60 9.62
C GLY A 42 -9.77 -14.15 9.96
N GLU A 43 -8.72 -13.38 10.19
CA GLU A 43 -8.80 -11.94 10.37
C GLU A 43 -9.16 -11.24 9.06
N ARG A 44 -9.70 -10.05 9.19
CA ARG A 44 -10.01 -9.16 8.06
C ARG A 44 -8.82 -8.23 7.82
N ILE A 45 -8.18 -8.37 6.65
CA ILE A 45 -6.94 -7.68 6.32
C ILE A 45 -7.20 -6.67 5.19
N PRO A 46 -7.01 -5.36 5.43
CA PRO A 46 -7.12 -4.35 4.39
C PRO A 46 -5.87 -4.36 3.51
N LEU A 47 -6.05 -4.43 2.19
CA LEU A 47 -4.98 -4.41 1.21
C LEU A 47 -5.37 -3.53 0.03
N THR A 48 -4.49 -2.63 -0.37
CA THR A 48 -4.72 -1.78 -1.54
C THR A 48 -4.77 -2.63 -2.81
N ILE A 49 -5.66 -2.27 -3.72
CA ILE A 49 -5.71 -2.85 -5.05
C ILE A 49 -4.52 -2.28 -5.83
N CYS A 50 -3.51 -3.13 -6.05
CA CYS A 50 -2.27 -2.77 -6.74
C CYS A 50 -2.46 -2.65 -8.26
N ASP A 51 -3.28 -3.53 -8.83
CA ASP A 51 -3.65 -3.52 -10.24
C ASP A 51 -4.99 -4.22 -10.43
N TYR A 52 -5.57 -4.08 -11.62
CA TYR A 52 -6.81 -4.75 -11.97
C TYR A 52 -6.93 -4.97 -13.47
N ASP A 53 -7.57 -6.07 -13.84
CA ASP A 53 -8.01 -6.38 -15.18
C ASP A 53 -9.53 -6.51 -15.19
N ARG A 54 -10.22 -5.59 -15.89
CA ARG A 54 -11.68 -5.55 -15.95
C ARG A 54 -12.27 -6.62 -16.87
N GLU A 55 -11.53 -7.04 -17.88
CA GLU A 55 -11.97 -8.04 -18.85
C GLU A 55 -11.88 -9.43 -18.25
N GLU A 56 -10.75 -9.76 -17.63
CA GLU A 56 -10.53 -11.02 -16.92
C GLU A 56 -11.20 -11.08 -15.54
N GLY A 57 -11.63 -9.92 -15.01
CA GLY A 57 -12.27 -9.85 -13.70
C GLY A 57 -11.30 -10.12 -12.54
N ILE A 58 -10.04 -9.72 -12.70
CA ILE A 58 -8.95 -9.97 -11.75
C ILE A 58 -8.55 -8.67 -11.05
N ILE A 59 -8.26 -8.77 -9.76
CA ILE A 59 -7.55 -7.74 -8.99
C ILE A 59 -6.21 -8.30 -8.51
N THR A 60 -5.20 -7.44 -8.46
CA THR A 60 -3.87 -7.75 -7.91
C THR A 60 -3.72 -7.10 -6.55
N ILE A 61 -3.32 -7.88 -5.55
CA ILE A 61 -2.90 -7.39 -4.24
C ILE A 61 -1.43 -7.71 -4.00
N VAL A 62 -0.77 -6.82 -3.27
CA VAL A 62 0.61 -7.03 -2.78
C VAL A 62 0.60 -6.84 -1.28
N PHE A 63 1.25 -7.75 -0.56
CA PHE A 63 1.33 -7.69 0.89
C PHE A 63 2.68 -8.14 1.41
N GLN A 64 3.02 -7.65 2.60
CA GLN A 64 4.20 -8.06 3.33
C GLN A 64 3.80 -8.89 4.55
N ILE A 65 4.58 -9.92 4.84
CA ILE A 65 4.43 -10.68 6.09
C ILE A 65 4.84 -9.78 7.26
N VAL A 66 3.87 -9.40 8.08
CA VAL A 66 4.06 -8.56 9.27
C VAL A 66 3.47 -9.20 10.54
N GLY A 67 2.68 -10.25 10.41
CA GLY A 67 2.02 -10.96 11.50
C GLY A 67 1.44 -12.29 11.05
N LEU A 68 0.80 -13.01 11.97
CA LEU A 68 0.30 -14.36 11.74
C LEU A 68 -0.64 -14.48 10.53
N SER A 69 -1.56 -13.54 10.37
CA SER A 69 -2.53 -13.58 9.28
C SER A 69 -1.87 -13.44 7.91
N THR A 70 -0.87 -12.55 7.78
CA THR A 70 -0.10 -12.41 6.54
C THR A 70 0.87 -13.57 6.31
N GLU A 71 1.36 -14.23 7.38
CA GLU A 71 2.10 -15.49 7.29
C GLU A 71 1.23 -16.60 6.68
N LYS A 72 0.01 -16.78 7.21
CA LYS A 72 -0.97 -17.73 6.65
C LYS A 72 -1.33 -17.39 5.20
N MET A 73 -1.49 -16.12 4.87
CA MET A 73 -1.72 -15.71 3.47
C MET A 73 -0.59 -16.12 2.54
N ALA A 74 0.66 -15.97 2.98
CA ALA A 74 1.83 -16.33 2.19
C ALA A 74 1.95 -17.84 1.90
N CYS A 75 1.24 -18.68 2.67
CA CYS A 75 1.13 -20.12 2.40
C CYS A 75 0.15 -20.46 1.26
N LEU A 76 -0.77 -19.55 0.90
CA LEU A 76 -1.73 -19.77 -0.17
C LEU A 76 -1.03 -19.77 -1.53
N LYS A 77 -1.53 -20.64 -2.43
CA LYS A 77 -0.96 -20.87 -3.76
C LYS A 77 -2.00 -20.59 -4.85
N GLU A 78 -1.55 -20.63 -6.08
CA GLU A 78 -2.43 -20.66 -7.24
C GLU A 78 -3.42 -21.84 -7.13
N GLY A 79 -4.70 -21.57 -7.33
CA GLY A 79 -5.79 -22.51 -7.19
C GLY A 79 -6.48 -22.49 -5.82
N ASP A 80 -5.84 -21.96 -4.78
CA ASP A 80 -6.45 -21.74 -3.47
C ASP A 80 -7.47 -20.59 -3.51
N TYR A 81 -8.14 -20.34 -2.38
CA TYR A 81 -9.24 -19.37 -2.31
C TYR A 81 -9.13 -18.48 -1.06
N PHE A 82 -9.48 -17.21 -1.23
CA PHE A 82 -9.92 -16.39 -0.11
C PHE A 82 -11.38 -16.70 0.20
N GLN A 83 -11.71 -16.78 1.49
CA GLN A 83 -13.09 -16.96 1.96
C GLN A 83 -13.96 -15.77 1.57
N ASP A 84 -13.42 -14.56 1.73
CA ASP A 84 -14.11 -13.33 1.41
C ASP A 84 -13.15 -12.24 0.88
N VAL A 85 -13.67 -11.43 -0.04
CA VAL A 85 -13.03 -10.23 -0.58
C VAL A 85 -14.09 -9.13 -0.65
N ALA A 86 -14.08 -8.24 0.33
CA ALA A 86 -15.00 -7.11 0.38
C ALA A 86 -14.37 -5.89 -0.28
N GLY A 87 -15.07 -5.30 -1.24
CA GLY A 87 -14.60 -4.11 -1.95
C GLY A 87 -15.31 -3.85 -3.28
N PRO A 88 -14.87 -2.80 -4.02
CA PRO A 88 -13.84 -1.84 -3.61
C PRO A 88 -14.29 -0.99 -2.42
N LEU A 89 -13.35 -0.66 -1.52
CA LEU A 89 -13.57 0.14 -0.33
C LEU A 89 -12.70 1.41 -0.38
N GLY A 90 -13.06 2.39 0.44
CA GLY A 90 -12.41 3.69 0.48
C GLY A 90 -12.78 4.60 -0.70
N CYS A 91 -12.34 5.84 -0.60
CA CYS A 91 -12.43 6.81 -1.69
C CYS A 91 -11.35 6.53 -2.74
N ALA A 92 -11.65 6.82 -3.98
CA ALA A 92 -10.64 6.88 -5.02
C ALA A 92 -9.69 8.07 -4.77
N SER A 93 -8.49 8.04 -5.35
CA SER A 93 -7.56 9.16 -5.29
C SER A 93 -8.21 10.43 -5.83
N GLU A 94 -8.09 11.55 -5.11
CA GLU A 94 -8.65 12.84 -5.55
C GLU A 94 -8.05 13.31 -6.89
N LEU A 95 -6.87 12.82 -7.24
CA LEU A 95 -6.19 13.21 -8.47
C LEU A 95 -6.92 12.73 -9.72
N ILE A 96 -7.65 11.60 -9.65
CA ILE A 96 -8.38 11.09 -10.83
C ILE A 96 -9.67 11.86 -11.14
N ASP A 97 -10.13 12.70 -10.23
CA ASP A 97 -11.29 13.56 -10.41
C ASP A 97 -10.90 14.96 -10.94
N ILE A 98 -9.59 15.26 -11.04
CA ILE A 98 -9.09 16.51 -11.62
C ILE A 98 -9.18 16.41 -13.15
N ASP A 99 -9.53 17.52 -13.79
CA ASP A 99 -9.53 17.62 -15.24
C ASP A 99 -8.16 17.23 -15.85
N ILE A 100 -8.17 16.38 -16.88
CA ILE A 100 -6.96 15.80 -17.47
C ILE A 100 -6.02 16.86 -18.01
N GLU A 101 -6.52 17.91 -18.65
CA GLU A 101 -5.68 18.97 -19.21
C GLU A 101 -5.02 19.79 -18.10
N LYS A 102 -5.71 19.96 -16.96
CA LYS A 102 -5.12 20.55 -15.78
C LYS A 102 -4.02 19.65 -15.19
N LEU A 103 -4.27 18.34 -15.07
CA LEU A 103 -3.27 17.38 -14.59
C LEU A 103 -2.01 17.33 -15.47
N LYS A 104 -2.15 17.40 -16.78
CA LYS A 104 -1.00 17.44 -17.72
C LYS A 104 -0.09 18.64 -17.50
N ASN A 105 -0.63 19.73 -16.98
CA ASN A 105 0.14 20.94 -16.66
C ASN A 105 0.71 20.95 -15.23
N MET A 106 0.35 19.97 -14.40
CA MET A 106 0.87 19.84 -13.03
C MET A 106 2.12 18.96 -12.99
N LYS A 107 3.02 19.30 -12.10
CA LYS A 107 4.19 18.47 -11.78
C LYS A 107 3.89 17.64 -10.55
N LEU A 108 3.71 16.35 -10.75
CA LEU A 108 3.32 15.38 -9.73
C LEU A 108 4.51 14.51 -9.34
N LEU A 109 4.69 14.35 -8.03
CA LEU A 109 5.69 13.46 -7.43
C LEU A 109 5.00 12.35 -6.65
N PHE A 110 5.28 11.10 -6.99
CA PHE A 110 4.84 9.94 -6.22
C PHE A 110 6.01 9.36 -5.45
N VAL A 111 5.82 9.10 -4.16
CA VAL A 111 6.84 8.58 -3.24
C VAL A 111 6.34 7.31 -2.59
N GLY A 112 6.93 6.17 -2.95
CA GLY A 112 6.61 4.86 -2.38
C GLY A 112 7.72 4.37 -1.46
N GLY A 113 7.38 3.83 -0.29
CA GLY A 113 8.33 3.21 0.63
C GLY A 113 8.08 1.72 0.84
N GLY A 114 9.04 0.87 0.47
CA GLY A 114 8.92 -0.57 0.57
C GLY A 114 7.69 -1.11 -0.17
N VAL A 115 6.81 -1.82 0.55
CA VAL A 115 5.55 -2.33 -0.02
C VAL A 115 4.60 -1.21 -0.48
N GLY A 116 4.83 0.03 -0.05
CA GLY A 116 4.10 1.22 -0.53
C GLY A 116 4.26 1.50 -2.03
N ALA A 117 5.20 0.87 -2.71
CA ALA A 117 5.27 0.88 -4.18
C ALA A 117 3.98 0.29 -4.81
N ALA A 118 3.37 -0.71 -4.17
CA ALA A 118 2.18 -1.36 -4.67
C ALA A 118 0.95 -0.44 -4.76
N PRO A 119 0.57 0.34 -3.73
CA PRO A 119 -0.51 1.33 -3.85
C PRO A 119 -0.16 2.56 -4.69
N VAL A 120 1.11 2.87 -4.91
CA VAL A 120 1.54 3.93 -5.84
C VAL A 120 1.30 3.51 -7.30
N TYR A 121 1.57 2.25 -7.63
CA TYR A 121 1.54 1.77 -9.01
C TYR A 121 0.20 2.02 -9.77
N PRO A 122 -0.97 1.70 -9.23
CA PRO A 122 -2.23 1.89 -9.96
C PRO A 122 -2.52 3.37 -10.27
N GLN A 123 -2.06 4.28 -9.42
CA GLN A 123 -2.19 5.72 -9.65
C GLN A 123 -1.25 6.18 -10.78
N VAL A 124 0.01 5.78 -10.72
CA VAL A 124 1.02 6.11 -11.77
C VAL A 124 0.62 5.50 -13.12
N LYS A 125 0.13 4.26 -13.13
CA LYS A 125 -0.41 3.59 -14.32
C LYS A 125 -1.57 4.38 -14.92
N TRP A 126 -2.54 4.78 -14.10
CA TRP A 126 -3.68 5.59 -14.54
C TRP A 126 -3.23 6.93 -15.12
N MET A 127 -2.27 7.62 -14.48
CA MET A 127 -1.71 8.86 -15.00
C MET A 127 -1.11 8.66 -16.40
N LYS A 128 -0.32 7.60 -16.58
CA LYS A 128 0.28 7.23 -17.88
C LYS A 128 -0.77 6.97 -18.95
N GLU A 129 -1.81 6.21 -18.63
CA GLU A 129 -2.92 5.89 -19.54
C GLU A 129 -3.67 7.14 -20.01
N HIS A 130 -3.67 8.21 -19.21
CA HIS A 130 -4.29 9.50 -19.54
C HIS A 130 -3.30 10.55 -20.08
N GLY A 131 -2.05 10.14 -20.35
CA GLY A 131 -1.02 11.02 -20.94
C GLY A 131 -0.45 12.05 -19.95
N VAL A 132 -0.55 11.78 -18.65
CA VAL A 132 0.03 12.60 -17.58
C VAL A 132 1.39 12.03 -17.19
N ASN A 133 2.45 12.84 -17.30
CA ASN A 133 3.79 12.44 -16.86
C ASN A 133 3.98 12.75 -15.38
N VAL A 134 4.50 11.77 -14.64
CA VAL A 134 4.74 11.89 -13.20
C VAL A 134 6.13 11.41 -12.85
N ASP A 135 6.74 12.02 -11.84
CA ASP A 135 7.99 11.57 -11.25
C ASP A 135 7.71 10.60 -10.10
N VAL A 136 8.51 9.54 -10.01
CA VAL A 136 8.32 8.49 -9.00
C VAL A 136 9.62 8.23 -8.26
N ILE A 137 9.57 8.30 -6.93
CA ILE A 137 10.65 7.86 -6.02
C ILE A 137 10.17 6.58 -5.33
N ILE A 138 10.94 5.49 -5.44
CA ILE A 138 10.70 4.26 -4.68
C ILE A 138 11.89 4.01 -3.76
N GLY A 139 11.62 4.06 -2.45
CA GLY A 139 12.60 3.78 -1.41
C GLY A 139 12.47 2.37 -0.85
N ALA A 140 13.61 1.73 -0.59
CA ALA A 140 13.69 0.44 0.08
C ALA A 140 14.97 0.34 0.93
N ARG A 141 15.09 -0.69 1.77
CA ARG A 141 16.31 -0.92 2.55
C ARG A 141 17.51 -1.26 1.66
N SER A 142 17.30 -2.11 0.66
CA SER A 142 18.29 -2.55 -0.31
C SER A 142 17.63 -2.83 -1.65
N LYS A 143 18.44 -3.08 -2.68
CA LYS A 143 17.99 -3.43 -4.03
C LYS A 143 16.98 -4.57 -4.03
N ASP A 144 17.20 -5.61 -3.23
CA ASP A 144 16.35 -6.81 -3.19
C ASP A 144 14.93 -6.57 -2.69
N TYR A 145 14.67 -5.41 -2.09
CA TYR A 145 13.35 -4.97 -1.63
C TYR A 145 12.68 -3.95 -2.55
N ILE A 146 13.31 -3.59 -3.68
CA ILE A 146 12.65 -2.81 -4.73
C ILE A 146 11.71 -3.74 -5.49
N ILE A 147 10.42 -3.47 -5.42
CA ILE A 147 9.36 -4.24 -6.08
C ILE A 147 8.70 -3.45 -7.21
N LEU A 148 8.12 -4.15 -8.18
CA LEU A 148 7.39 -3.57 -9.31
C LEU A 148 8.23 -2.57 -10.13
N GLU A 149 9.54 -2.74 -10.17
CA GLU A 149 10.45 -1.78 -10.78
C GLU A 149 10.19 -1.59 -12.28
N ASP A 150 10.07 -2.70 -13.02
CA ASP A 150 9.86 -2.66 -14.48
C ASP A 150 8.52 -2.01 -14.81
N GLN A 151 7.47 -2.38 -14.08
CA GLN A 151 6.13 -1.80 -14.24
C GLN A 151 6.15 -0.30 -13.93
N MET A 152 6.84 0.09 -12.85
CA MET A 152 6.94 1.49 -12.44
C MET A 152 7.72 2.32 -13.44
N LYS A 153 8.86 1.82 -13.94
CA LYS A 153 9.65 2.46 -15.00
C LYS A 153 8.85 2.64 -16.30
N ALA A 154 8.03 1.65 -16.65
CA ALA A 154 7.20 1.74 -17.85
C ALA A 154 6.07 2.77 -17.71
N ALA A 155 5.59 3.02 -16.49
CA ALA A 155 4.48 3.93 -16.22
C ALA A 155 4.92 5.36 -15.86
N ALA A 156 6.07 5.54 -15.21
CA ALA A 156 6.57 6.83 -14.77
C ALA A 156 7.18 7.66 -15.93
N GLY A 157 7.16 8.98 -15.79
CA GLY A 157 7.97 9.88 -16.61
C GLY A 157 9.45 9.79 -16.23
N ASN A 158 9.74 9.97 -14.94
CA ASN A 158 11.06 9.72 -14.36
C ASN A 158 10.92 8.78 -13.16
N TYR A 159 11.86 7.83 -13.04
CA TYR A 159 11.90 6.86 -11.95
C TYR A 159 13.19 6.95 -11.17
N TYR A 160 13.11 7.15 -9.87
CA TYR A 160 14.24 7.33 -8.96
C TYR A 160 14.21 6.27 -7.85
N PRO A 161 14.94 5.14 -8.01
CA PRO A 161 15.10 4.19 -6.92
C PRO A 161 16.03 4.77 -5.85
N CYS A 162 15.69 4.51 -4.59
CA CYS A 162 16.49 4.89 -3.42
C CYS A 162 16.70 3.66 -2.54
N THR A 163 17.91 3.47 -2.02
CA THR A 163 18.18 2.40 -1.06
C THR A 163 18.94 2.93 0.14
N ASP A 164 18.50 2.53 1.35
CA ASP A 164 19.11 3.02 2.60
C ASP A 164 20.57 2.60 2.70
N ASP A 165 20.92 1.41 2.18
CA ASP A 165 22.28 0.83 2.17
C ASP A 165 23.12 1.27 0.97
N GLY A 166 22.57 2.05 0.04
CA GLY A 166 23.25 2.51 -1.18
C GLY A 166 23.52 1.41 -2.22
N SER A 167 22.88 0.22 -2.09
CA SER A 167 23.09 -0.91 -3.02
C SER A 167 22.51 -0.65 -4.41
N TYR A 168 21.61 0.34 -4.55
CA TYR A 168 20.99 0.67 -5.84
C TYR A 168 20.38 2.08 -5.86
N GLY A 169 20.56 2.80 -6.98
CA GLY A 169 20.00 4.11 -7.20
C GLY A 169 20.61 5.18 -6.29
N HIS A 170 19.76 6.05 -5.74
CA HIS A 170 20.17 7.06 -4.77
C HIS A 170 20.47 6.41 -3.42
N ALA A 171 21.65 6.66 -2.87
CA ALA A 171 22.05 6.17 -1.54
C ALA A 171 21.45 7.05 -0.45
N GLY A 172 20.46 6.52 0.28
CA GLY A 172 19.78 7.22 1.36
C GLY A 172 18.27 7.16 1.31
N MET A 173 17.63 7.94 2.16
CA MET A 173 16.17 7.98 2.33
C MET A 173 15.50 8.73 1.18
N VAL A 174 14.21 8.46 0.94
CA VAL A 174 13.40 9.16 -0.06
C VAL A 174 13.38 10.69 0.15
N THR A 175 13.47 11.14 1.39
CA THR A 175 13.52 12.58 1.72
C THR A 175 14.77 13.25 1.17
N SER A 176 15.94 12.60 1.23
CA SER A 176 17.17 13.17 0.66
C SER A 176 17.09 13.27 -0.87
N LYS A 177 16.40 12.34 -1.53
CA LYS A 177 16.14 12.43 -2.98
C LYS A 177 15.17 13.55 -3.32
N ILE A 178 14.13 13.79 -2.52
CA ILE A 178 13.23 14.94 -2.69
C ILE A 178 14.01 16.25 -2.57
N GLU A 179 14.88 16.37 -1.56
CA GLU A 179 15.74 17.55 -1.39
C GLU A 179 16.67 17.75 -2.58
N GLU A 180 17.32 16.70 -3.07
CA GLU A 180 18.20 16.75 -4.25
C GLU A 180 17.43 17.26 -5.47
N LEU A 181 16.22 16.73 -5.73
CA LEU A 181 15.39 17.17 -6.84
C LEU A 181 14.96 18.63 -6.69
N ALA A 182 14.62 19.06 -5.49
CA ALA A 182 14.26 20.45 -5.21
C ALA A 182 15.45 21.41 -5.42
N VAL A 183 16.64 21.03 -4.96
CA VAL A 183 17.89 21.80 -5.17
C VAL A 183 18.24 21.87 -6.67
N ALA A 184 17.95 20.80 -7.43
CA ALA A 184 18.13 20.78 -8.88
C ALA A 184 17.10 21.64 -9.65
N GLY A 185 16.20 22.34 -8.94
CA GLY A 185 15.21 23.24 -9.52
C GLY A 185 13.88 22.58 -9.90
N ASN A 186 13.65 21.32 -9.53
CA ASN A 186 12.35 20.69 -9.72
C ASN A 186 11.35 21.25 -8.70
N GLN A 187 10.27 21.82 -9.21
CA GLN A 187 9.15 22.28 -8.40
C GLN A 187 7.95 21.37 -8.66
N TYR A 188 7.40 20.80 -7.60
CA TYR A 188 6.23 19.93 -7.66
C TYR A 188 4.99 20.65 -7.10
N ASP A 189 3.85 20.48 -7.75
CA ASP A 189 2.57 21.00 -7.29
C ASP A 189 1.96 20.10 -6.20
N VAL A 190 2.09 18.78 -6.41
CA VAL A 190 1.55 17.77 -5.48
C VAL A 190 2.56 16.63 -5.32
N CYS A 191 2.73 16.20 -4.08
CA CYS A 191 3.41 14.97 -3.70
C CYS A 191 2.40 13.96 -3.14
N VAL A 192 2.42 12.73 -3.64
CA VAL A 192 1.66 11.61 -3.07
C VAL A 192 2.65 10.68 -2.39
N ALA A 193 2.54 10.50 -1.08
CA ALA A 193 3.47 9.67 -0.31
C ALA A 193 2.74 8.46 0.32
N ILE A 194 3.21 7.26 0.03
CA ILE A 194 2.60 6.01 0.48
C ILE A 194 3.67 5.04 1.00
N GLY A 195 3.54 4.60 2.25
CA GLY A 195 4.52 3.69 2.86
C GLY A 195 4.41 3.63 4.38
N PRO A 196 5.50 3.33 5.09
CA PRO A 196 5.51 3.37 6.55
C PRO A 196 5.11 4.76 7.07
N MET A 197 4.27 4.80 8.13
CA MET A 197 3.77 6.08 8.68
C MET A 197 4.90 7.05 9.05
N ILE A 198 6.02 6.51 9.54
CA ILE A 198 7.20 7.34 9.88
C ILE A 198 7.82 7.98 8.63
N MET A 199 7.89 7.27 7.50
CA MET A 199 8.36 7.81 6.22
C MET A 199 7.42 8.93 5.76
N MET A 200 6.12 8.68 5.73
CA MET A 200 5.12 9.66 5.32
C MET A 200 5.18 10.93 6.19
N LYS A 201 5.36 10.78 7.51
CA LYS A 201 5.56 11.91 8.43
C LYS A 201 6.76 12.78 8.00
N PHE A 202 7.93 12.17 7.75
CA PHE A 202 9.13 12.93 7.37
C PHE A 202 9.01 13.55 5.98
N VAL A 203 8.37 12.85 5.02
CA VAL A 203 8.04 13.43 3.71
C VAL A 203 7.16 14.66 3.88
N CYS A 204 6.09 14.59 4.69
CA CYS A 204 5.21 15.74 4.94
C CYS A 204 5.92 16.92 5.63
N LEU A 205 6.83 16.65 6.57
CA LEU A 205 7.61 17.70 7.21
C LEU A 205 8.54 18.43 6.21
N LEU A 206 9.11 17.69 5.27
CA LEU A 206 9.96 18.25 4.22
C LEU A 206 9.14 19.01 3.19
N THR A 207 8.10 18.40 2.63
CA THR A 207 7.26 18.99 1.58
C THR A 207 6.56 20.26 2.07
N LYS A 208 6.20 20.32 3.37
CA LYS A 208 5.66 21.53 3.98
C LYS A 208 6.65 22.69 3.94
N LYS A 209 7.94 22.43 4.16
CA LYS A 209 9.01 23.46 4.04
C LYS A 209 9.22 23.89 2.59
N LEU A 210 9.02 22.96 1.65
CA LEU A 210 9.15 23.22 0.21
C LEU A 210 7.90 23.82 -0.42
N GLY A 211 6.79 23.97 0.33
CA GLY A 211 5.52 24.50 -0.17
C GLY A 211 4.78 23.57 -1.11
N ILE A 212 5.03 22.25 -1.05
CA ILE A 212 4.42 21.24 -1.91
C ILE A 212 3.21 20.65 -1.21
N LYS A 213 1.99 20.72 -1.81
CA LYS A 213 0.81 20.02 -1.31
C LYS A 213 1.11 18.52 -1.22
N THR A 214 0.79 17.87 -0.11
CA THR A 214 1.12 16.47 0.08
C THR A 214 -0.09 15.65 0.47
N ILE A 215 -0.35 14.60 -0.29
CA ILE A 215 -1.37 13.59 -0.03
C ILE A 215 -0.67 12.36 0.52
N VAL A 216 -1.21 11.76 1.57
CA VAL A 216 -0.71 10.50 2.15
C VAL A 216 -1.81 9.45 2.16
N SER A 217 -1.47 8.21 1.82
CA SER A 217 -2.41 7.10 1.95
C SER A 217 -2.16 6.38 3.28
N MET A 218 -3.09 6.57 4.21
CA MET A 218 -2.97 6.09 5.58
C MET A 218 -3.37 4.62 5.70
N ASN A 219 -2.59 3.89 6.50
CA ASN A 219 -2.74 2.44 6.72
C ASN A 219 -2.99 2.09 8.21
N PRO A 220 -4.00 2.67 8.88
CA PRO A 220 -4.33 2.31 10.25
C PRO A 220 -4.92 0.89 10.32
N ILE A 221 -5.07 0.37 11.54
CA ILE A 221 -5.82 -0.86 11.79
C ILE A 221 -7.25 -0.69 11.27
N MET A 222 -7.71 -1.62 10.42
CA MET A 222 -9.08 -1.68 9.91
C MET A 222 -9.68 -3.05 10.21
N VAL A 223 -10.97 -3.08 10.55
CA VAL A 223 -11.69 -4.32 10.84
C VAL A 223 -12.87 -4.47 9.88
N ASP A 224 -13.80 -3.55 9.93
CA ASP A 224 -15.05 -3.62 9.18
C ASP A 224 -14.95 -3.01 7.77
N GLY A 225 -14.29 -1.88 7.62
CA GLY A 225 -14.08 -1.24 6.30
C GLY A 225 -15.25 -0.38 5.81
N THR A 226 -16.33 -0.24 6.59
CA THR A 226 -17.56 0.49 6.21
C THR A 226 -17.85 1.69 7.10
N GLY A 227 -16.93 2.06 7.99
CA GLY A 227 -17.05 3.22 8.89
C GLY A 227 -17.77 2.94 10.21
N MET A 228 -18.28 1.72 10.44
CA MET A 228 -19.09 1.41 11.62
C MET A 228 -18.27 1.17 12.89
N CYS A 229 -17.14 0.45 12.80
CA CYS A 229 -16.38 0.02 13.99
C CYS A 229 -15.47 1.10 14.58
N GLY A 230 -15.11 2.13 13.82
CA GLY A 230 -14.21 3.22 14.25
C GLY A 230 -12.77 2.82 14.52
N ALA A 231 -12.34 1.59 14.15
CA ALA A 231 -10.98 1.12 14.36
C ALA A 231 -9.95 1.97 13.60
N CYS A 232 -10.27 2.39 12.40
CA CYS A 232 -9.41 3.15 11.49
C CYS A 232 -9.45 4.67 11.67
N ARG A 233 -9.97 5.16 12.81
CA ARG A 233 -10.08 6.61 13.05
C ARG A 233 -8.70 7.28 13.14
N LEU A 234 -8.61 8.46 12.54
CA LEU A 234 -7.44 9.31 12.47
C LEU A 234 -7.82 10.74 12.85
N GLN A 235 -6.89 11.49 13.45
CA GLN A 235 -7.02 12.93 13.60
C GLN A 235 -6.43 13.61 12.38
N VAL A 236 -7.25 14.36 11.64
CA VAL A 236 -6.85 15.14 10.46
C VAL A 236 -7.27 16.59 10.68
N GLY A 237 -6.31 17.46 10.96
CA GLY A 237 -6.60 18.80 11.45
C GLY A 237 -7.41 18.75 12.74
N ASN A 238 -8.57 19.43 12.75
CA ASN A 238 -9.47 19.47 13.90
C ASN A 238 -10.59 18.41 13.85
N GLU A 239 -10.55 17.48 12.89
CA GLU A 239 -11.63 16.51 12.67
C GLU A 239 -11.13 15.08 12.88
N VAL A 240 -12.02 14.23 13.38
CA VAL A 240 -11.82 12.78 13.37
C VAL A 240 -12.34 12.22 12.04
N LYS A 241 -11.48 11.54 11.30
CA LYS A 241 -11.80 10.88 10.03
C LYS A 241 -11.65 9.36 10.16
N PHE A 242 -12.39 8.61 9.35
CA PHE A 242 -12.30 7.16 9.27
C PHE A 242 -11.63 6.77 7.94
N ALA A 243 -10.40 6.24 7.99
CA ALA A 243 -9.63 5.97 6.78
C ALA A 243 -10.34 5.04 5.79
N CYS A 244 -11.24 4.19 6.25
CA CYS A 244 -11.98 3.25 5.39
C CYS A 244 -13.13 3.87 4.58
N VAL A 245 -13.63 5.06 4.96
CA VAL A 245 -14.76 5.71 4.28
C VAL A 245 -14.47 7.16 3.89
N ASP A 246 -13.65 7.90 4.66
CA ASP A 246 -13.23 9.25 4.36
C ASP A 246 -11.91 9.32 3.58
N GLY A 247 -11.15 8.20 3.55
CA GLY A 247 -9.84 8.04 2.93
C GLY A 247 -9.79 6.80 2.02
N PRO A 248 -8.64 6.16 1.87
CA PRO A 248 -7.44 6.23 2.75
C PRO A 248 -6.53 7.43 2.57
N GLU A 249 -6.75 8.26 1.55
CA GLU A 249 -5.93 9.42 1.24
C GLU A 249 -6.39 10.66 1.99
N PHE A 250 -5.42 11.41 2.54
CA PHE A 250 -5.65 12.64 3.31
C PHE A 250 -4.57 13.68 3.03
N ASP A 251 -4.85 14.96 3.32
CA ASP A 251 -3.82 15.99 3.38
C ASP A 251 -2.80 15.63 4.47
N GLY A 252 -1.61 15.26 4.04
CA GLY A 252 -0.54 14.81 4.93
C GLY A 252 -0.05 15.87 5.91
N HIS A 253 -0.25 17.17 5.59
CA HIS A 253 0.12 18.26 6.48
C HIS A 253 -0.85 18.44 7.65
N LEU A 254 -2.02 17.80 7.60
CA LEU A 254 -3.05 17.86 8.64
C LEU A 254 -3.16 16.57 9.47
N VAL A 255 -2.54 15.46 9.04
CA VAL A 255 -2.59 14.18 9.75
C VAL A 255 -1.75 14.22 11.03
N ASP A 256 -2.34 13.80 12.17
CA ASP A 256 -1.60 13.51 13.40
C ASP A 256 -0.95 12.10 13.32
N PHE A 257 0.26 12.06 12.76
CA PHE A 257 1.02 10.83 12.62
C PHE A 257 1.41 10.20 13.97
N ASP A 258 1.65 10.99 15.00
CA ASP A 258 2.06 10.47 16.31
C ASP A 258 0.92 9.70 16.97
N GLN A 259 -0.31 10.23 16.90
CA GLN A 259 -1.50 9.53 17.33
C GLN A 259 -1.74 8.27 16.49
N ALA A 260 -1.63 8.36 15.15
CA ALA A 260 -1.83 7.24 14.24
C ALA A 260 -0.86 6.09 14.52
N MET A 261 0.44 6.38 14.71
CA MET A 261 1.45 5.38 15.05
C MET A 261 1.21 4.72 16.41
N LYS A 262 0.80 5.49 17.43
CA LYS A 262 0.42 4.93 18.73
C LYS A 262 -0.74 3.95 18.61
N ARG A 263 -1.75 4.29 17.81
CA ARG A 263 -2.90 3.42 17.56
C ARG A 263 -2.52 2.16 16.78
N GLN A 264 -1.65 2.26 15.79
CA GLN A 264 -1.16 1.12 15.04
C GLN A 264 -0.40 0.11 15.91
N ALA A 265 0.18 0.56 17.01
CA ALA A 265 0.93 -0.28 17.94
C ALA A 265 0.05 -0.98 19.00
N MET A 266 -1.27 -0.75 19.03
CA MET A 266 -2.16 -1.19 20.13
C MET A 266 -2.16 -2.69 20.38
N TYR A 267 -2.05 -3.52 19.34
CA TYR A 267 -2.16 -4.99 19.45
C TYR A 267 -0.84 -5.73 19.24
N LYS A 268 0.30 -5.02 19.27
CA LYS A 268 1.62 -5.65 19.05
C LYS A 268 1.94 -6.81 19.98
N THR A 269 1.47 -6.74 21.25
CA THR A 269 1.68 -7.81 22.24
C THR A 269 0.88 -9.05 21.88
N GLU A 270 -0.38 -8.88 21.49
CA GLU A 270 -1.29 -9.96 21.09
C GLU A 270 -0.84 -10.61 19.79
N GLU A 271 -0.43 -9.80 18.81
CA GLU A 271 0.14 -10.25 17.54
C GLU A 271 1.42 -11.06 17.74
N GLY A 272 2.32 -10.58 18.61
CA GLY A 272 3.54 -11.31 18.98
C GLY A 272 3.26 -12.66 19.64
N ARG A 273 2.30 -12.71 20.58
CA ARG A 273 1.88 -13.96 21.22
C ARG A 273 1.25 -14.94 20.24
N ALA A 274 0.44 -14.46 19.28
CA ALA A 274 -0.18 -15.29 18.26
C ALA A 274 0.89 -15.90 17.32
N MET A 275 1.87 -15.10 16.94
CA MET A 275 2.99 -15.58 16.12
C MET A 275 3.84 -16.63 16.84
N LEU A 276 4.18 -16.42 18.13
CA LEU A 276 4.93 -17.39 18.93
C LEU A 276 4.20 -18.72 19.02
N ARG A 277 2.90 -18.74 19.34
CA ARG A 277 2.10 -19.97 19.38
C ARG A 277 2.09 -20.72 18.04
N TRP A 278 2.02 -19.98 16.93
CA TRP A 278 2.10 -20.56 15.60
C TRP A 278 3.45 -21.23 15.33
N GLN A 279 4.54 -20.57 15.69
CA GLN A 279 5.90 -21.11 15.55
C GLN A 279 6.13 -22.34 16.44
N GLU A 280 5.67 -22.32 17.68
CA GLU A 280 5.73 -23.46 18.60
C GLU A 280 4.93 -24.67 18.06
N GLY A 281 3.73 -24.45 17.55
CA GLY A 281 2.94 -25.50 16.90
C GLY A 281 3.64 -26.09 15.67
N ALA A 282 4.32 -25.28 14.87
CA ALA A 282 5.09 -25.73 13.73
C ALA A 282 6.33 -26.57 14.13
N THR A 283 6.95 -26.30 15.28
CA THR A 283 8.11 -27.04 15.78
C THR A 283 7.74 -28.39 16.37
N HIS A 284 6.55 -28.54 16.98
CA HIS A 284 6.10 -29.80 17.57
C HIS A 284 5.66 -30.84 16.53
N HIS A 285 5.38 -30.48 15.29
CA HIS A 285 4.93 -31.41 14.24
C HIS A 285 6.00 -31.74 13.17
N GLY A 286 7.27 -31.38 13.38
CA GLY A 286 8.42 -31.85 12.60
C GLY A 286 8.35 -31.62 11.09
N GLY A 287 7.52 -30.71 10.63
CA GLY A 287 7.35 -30.38 9.22
C GLY A 287 6.95 -28.93 9.05
N CYS A 288 7.35 -28.34 7.95
CA CYS A 288 6.74 -27.15 7.42
C CYS A 288 5.21 -27.29 7.56
N GLY A 289 4.62 -26.53 8.50
CA GLY A 289 3.23 -26.72 8.88
C GLY A 289 2.37 -26.71 7.64
N GLN A 290 1.78 -27.85 7.32
CA GLN A 290 0.71 -27.92 6.35
C GLN A 290 -0.30 -26.88 6.77
N CYS A 291 -0.64 -25.98 5.86
CA CYS A 291 -1.85 -25.19 5.94
C CYS A 291 -3.00 -26.20 5.89
N GLY A 292 -3.28 -26.84 7.03
CA GLY A 292 -4.31 -27.84 7.18
C GLY A 292 -5.64 -27.16 6.91
N GLY A 293 -6.28 -27.53 5.81
CA GLY A 293 -7.68 -27.32 5.65
C GLY A 293 -8.39 -28.17 6.69
N ASP A 294 -8.96 -27.53 7.70
CA ASP A 294 -9.98 -28.14 8.53
C ASP A 294 -11.28 -28.14 7.73
N GLU A 295 -11.89 -29.32 7.65
CA GLU A 295 -13.17 -29.62 7.04
C GLU A 295 -14.35 -28.77 7.54
#